data_a33c89d377a653952b85caa81ee94577
#
_entry.id   a33c89d377a653952b85caa81ee94577
#
_cell.length_a   1.000
_cell.length_b   1.000
_cell.length_c   1.000
_cell.angle_alpha   90.00
_cell.angle_beta   90.00
_cell.angle_gamma   90.00
#
_symmetry.space_group_name_H-M   'P 1'
#
loop_
_entity.id
_entity.type
_entity.pdbx_description
1 polymer ?
#
loop_
_entity_poly.entity_id
_entity_poly.type
_entity_poly.pdbx_seq_one_letter_code
_entity_poly.pdbx_strand_id
1 'polypeptide(L)' 'KNGLVEVSGIYYRYLIEDNQKVDKTANYVILEANGNVLTLRKMEMAN' A
#
# COMPACT_ATOMS: atom_id res chain seq x y z
N LYS A 1 11.24 8.65 0.08
CA LYS A 1 10.86 9.02 -0.41
C LYS A 1 9.79 8.60 -1.21
N ASN A 2 9.74 8.28 -2.25
CA ASN A 2 8.63 7.97 -2.85
C ASN A 2 8.25 6.71 -2.50
N GLY A 3 7.23 6.35 -2.13
CA GLY A 3 6.83 5.09 -1.72
C GLY A 3 6.79 4.12 -2.84
N LEU A 4 7.60 3.11 -2.77
CA LEU A 4 7.58 2.02 -3.72
C LEU A 4 7.38 0.74 -2.94
N VAL A 5 6.61 -0.16 -3.51
CA VAL A 5 6.40 -1.46 -2.90
C VAL A 5 6.67 -2.51 -3.97
N GLU A 6 7.30 -3.59 -3.57
CA GLU A 6 7.62 -4.66 -4.49
C GLU A 6 6.60 -5.77 -4.35
N VAL A 7 6.02 -6.20 -5.46
CA VAL A 7 5.10 -7.32 -5.47
C VAL A 7 5.55 -8.23 -6.59
N SER A 8 5.97 -9.42 -6.24
CA SER A 8 6.40 -10.43 -7.23
C SER A 8 7.53 -9.89 -8.12
N GLY A 9 8.44 -9.14 -7.54
CA GLY A 9 9.58 -8.65 -8.31
C GLY A 9 9.33 -7.37 -9.06
N ILE A 10 8.13 -6.82 -9.00
CA ILE A 10 7.80 -5.62 -9.72
C ILE A 10 7.58 -4.51 -8.72
N TYR A 11 8.15 -3.34 -8.98
CA TYR A 11 7.99 -2.22 -8.08
C TYR A 11 6.81 -1.38 -8.52
N TYR A 12 5.98 -1.00 -7.54
CA TYR A 12 4.80 -0.19 -7.79
C TYR A 12 4.85 1.04 -6.91
N ARG A 13 4.28 2.13 -7.39
CA ARG A 13 4.00 3.25 -6.51
C ARG A 13 2.74 2.94 -5.75
N TYR A 14 2.57 3.55 -4.59
CA TYR A 14 1.36 3.27 -3.84
C TYR A 14 0.78 4.55 -3.28
N LEU A 15 -0.52 4.51 -3.06
CA LEU A 15 -1.26 5.55 -2.37
C LEU A 15 -1.95 4.90 -1.20
N ILE A 16 -1.88 5.55 -0.05
CA ILE A 16 -2.56 5.05 1.12
C ILE A 16 -3.88 5.77 1.25
N GLU A 17 -4.95 5.00 1.38
CA GLU A 17 -6.26 5.58 1.59
C GLU A 17 -6.19 6.49 2.80
N ASP A 18 -6.81 7.62 2.77
CA ASP A 18 -6.83 8.59 3.86
C ASP A 18 -5.50 9.33 4.02
N ASN A 19 -4.61 9.23 3.07
CA ASN A 19 -3.36 9.98 3.11
C ASN A 19 -2.57 9.75 4.38
N GLN A 20 -2.63 8.58 4.93
CA GLN A 20 -1.87 8.28 6.12
C GLN A 20 -0.46 7.86 5.77
N LYS A 21 0.44 8.02 6.72
CA LYS A 21 1.79 7.58 6.50
C LYS A 21 1.85 6.07 6.51
N VAL A 22 2.77 5.53 5.75
CA VAL A 22 2.94 4.10 5.69
C VAL A 22 3.48 3.61 7.03
N ASP A 23 2.91 2.53 7.51
CA ASP A 23 3.36 1.87 8.71
C ASP A 23 3.98 0.56 8.27
N LYS A 24 5.30 0.47 8.35
CA LYS A 24 5.99 -0.69 7.82
C LYS A 24 5.72 -1.96 8.61
N THR A 25 5.13 -1.83 9.78
CA THR A 25 4.81 -3.02 10.56
C THR A 25 3.38 -3.46 10.37
N ALA A 26 2.61 -2.76 9.57
CA ALA A 26 1.21 -3.10 9.38
C ALA A 26 1.01 -3.86 8.09
N ASN A 27 -0.08 -4.57 8.03
CA ASN A 27 -0.48 -5.22 6.80
C ASN A 27 -1.43 -4.33 6.05
N TYR A 28 -1.40 -4.42 4.75
CA TYR A 28 -2.26 -3.59 3.90
C TYR A 28 -2.98 -4.46 2.90
N VAL A 29 -4.15 -4.00 2.50
CA VAL A 29 -4.88 -4.65 1.43
C VAL A 29 -4.84 -3.77 0.22
N ILE A 30 -4.77 -4.38 -0.95
CA ILE A 30 -4.77 -3.65 -2.19
C ILE A 30 -6.22 -3.43 -2.60
N LEU A 31 -6.64 -2.19 -2.64
CA LEU A 31 -8.00 -1.86 -3.03
C LEU A 31 -8.12 -1.74 -4.53
N GLU A 32 -7.10 -1.26 -5.17
CA GLU A 32 -7.18 -1.02 -6.59
C GLU A 32 -5.78 -1.00 -7.17
N ALA A 33 -5.64 -1.46 -8.37
CA ALA A 33 -4.37 -1.44 -9.08
C ALA A 33 -4.57 -0.80 -10.43
N ASN A 34 -3.93 0.34 -10.65
CA ASN A 34 -4.01 1.02 -11.92
C ASN A 34 -2.61 1.18 -12.45
N GLY A 35 -2.29 0.47 -13.52
CA GLY A 35 -0.95 0.55 -14.07
C GLY A 35 0.07 0.19 -13.01
N ASN A 36 0.97 1.10 -12.72
CA ASN A 36 1.99 0.83 -11.72
C ASN A 36 1.66 1.46 -10.38
N VAL A 37 0.42 1.81 -10.14
CA VAL A 37 0.03 2.46 -8.90
C VAL A 37 -0.97 1.59 -8.17
N LEU A 38 -0.69 1.33 -6.90
CA LEU A 38 -1.58 0.54 -6.06
C LEU A 38 -2.20 1.45 -5.01
N THR A 39 -3.49 1.28 -4.78
CA THR A 39 -4.17 1.96 -3.70
C THR A 39 -4.33 0.98 -2.55
N LEU A 40 -3.84 1.36 -1.39
CA LEU A 40 -3.76 0.46 -0.26
C LEU A 40 -4.59 0.97 0.91
N ARG A 41 -5.08 0.03 1.69
CA ARG A 41 -5.75 0.35 2.94
C ARG A 41 -5.10 -0.44 4.06
N LYS A 42 -4.82 0.21 5.15
CA LYS A 42 -4.24 -0.48 6.28
C LYS A 42 -5.24 -1.42 6.89
N MET A 43 -4.83 -2.65 7.12
CA MET A 43 -5.68 -3.61 7.77
C MET A 43 -5.66 -3.34 9.25
N GLU A 44 -6.84 -3.21 9.83
CA GLU A 44 -6.92 -3.05 11.25
C GLU A 44 -7.22 -4.37 11.86
N MET A 45 -6.49 -4.68 12.92
CA MET A 45 -6.72 -5.92 13.59
C MET A 45 -7.69 -5.64 14.68
N ALA A 46 -8.86 -6.14 14.54
CA ALA A 46 -9.83 -5.98 15.59
C ALA A 46 -9.54 -6.97 16.68
N ASN A 47 -9.62 -6.57 17.81
CA ASN A 47 -9.40 -7.53 18.88
C ASN A 47 -10.59 -7.80 19.64
#